data_7773e5d2eba2c7624b76e9d3cd9a8c4b
#
_entry.id   7773e5d2eba2c7624b76e9d3cd9a8c4b
#
_cell.length_a   1.000
_cell.length_b   1.000
_cell.length_c   1.000
_cell.angle_alpha   90.00
_cell.angle_beta   90.00
_cell.angle_gamma   90.00
#
_symmetry.space_group_name_H-M   'P 1'
#
loop_
_entity.id
_entity.type
_entity.pdbx_description
1 polymer ?
#
loop_
_entity_poly.entity_id
_entity_poly.type
_entity_poly.pdbx_seq_one_letter_code
_entity_poly.pdbx_strand_id
1 'polypeptide(L)'
;MVSSIVGDYLIKKGLITKEQFKDLLNEQQKVRVKLGLIAVAEGLMTQEEADKVNQLQTVMDKRFGDIAVEKGYLTEGQVNSLLKKQGNAYLAFAQALENQQLMTVEQLEQYLLDYRFENHLTASDMDDIQSDDVDRILPIFLPIESDKYIGMAGTAVRTLMRCVDSEVYPGKAVIVSNVAADNAAIQKMEGSPSVTCGMAGSGDGLLYAASVFGQEEFLEVNEDALDAIGELLNCINGLYASSVSKEGTSLELLPPEFKTGIKEVSGKEMLVLPVYMNGSCLNFLVSVDDDIEIK
;
A
#
# COMPACT_ATOMS: atom_id res chain seq x y z
N MET A 1 -1.31 3.66 -1.75
CA MET A 1 -0.55 2.87 -0.74
C MET A 1 0.23 3.77 0.21
N VAL A 2 1.12 4.67 -0.27
CA VAL A 2 1.89 5.57 0.62
C VAL A 2 0.99 6.41 1.51
N SER A 3 -0.10 6.97 0.98
CA SER A 3 -1.08 7.76 1.74
C SER A 3 -1.70 6.97 2.89
N SER A 4 -1.94 5.67 2.67
CA SER A 4 -2.52 4.79 3.68
C SER A 4 -1.51 4.42 4.76
N ILE A 5 -0.25 4.16 4.41
CA ILE A 5 0.84 3.92 5.38
C ILE A 5 1.04 5.16 6.26
N VAL A 6 1.17 6.33 5.64
CA VAL A 6 1.37 7.60 6.35
C VAL A 6 0.13 7.98 7.16
N GLY A 7 -1.06 7.87 6.56
CA GLY A 7 -2.33 8.18 7.22
C GLY A 7 -2.60 7.32 8.44
N ASP A 8 -2.35 6.00 8.36
CA ASP A 8 -2.47 5.09 9.50
C ASP A 8 -1.53 5.50 10.66
N TYR A 9 -0.30 5.89 10.32
CA TYR A 9 0.64 6.40 11.31
C TYR A 9 0.13 7.69 11.98
N LEU A 10 -0.32 8.66 11.19
CA LEU A 10 -0.85 9.93 11.71
C LEU A 10 -2.10 9.71 12.59
N ILE A 11 -2.98 8.77 12.22
CA ILE A 11 -4.14 8.39 13.03
C ILE A 11 -3.70 7.76 14.35
N LYS A 12 -2.76 6.81 14.32
CA LYS A 12 -2.22 6.16 15.53
C LYS A 12 -1.56 7.15 16.49
N LYS A 13 -0.96 8.20 15.97
CA LYS A 13 -0.41 9.32 16.78
C LYS A 13 -1.45 10.32 17.24
N GLY A 14 -2.71 10.20 16.84
CA GLY A 14 -3.78 11.14 17.20
C GLY A 14 -3.65 12.51 16.53
N LEU A 15 -2.89 12.60 15.43
CA LEU A 15 -2.65 13.85 14.71
C LEU A 15 -3.78 14.17 13.72
N ILE A 16 -4.45 13.14 13.19
CA ILE A 16 -5.66 13.26 12.39
C ILE A 16 -6.67 12.18 12.82
N THR A 17 -7.95 12.41 12.53
CA THR A 17 -9.01 11.43 12.75
C THR A 17 -9.20 10.53 11.52
N LYS A 18 -9.93 9.42 11.67
CA LYS A 18 -10.29 8.55 10.55
C LYS A 18 -11.15 9.27 9.50
N GLU A 19 -12.06 10.14 9.95
CA GLU A 19 -12.89 10.96 9.08
C GLU A 19 -12.05 11.93 8.26
N GLN A 20 -11.13 12.65 8.91
CA GLN A 20 -10.19 13.54 8.23
C GLN A 20 -9.35 12.79 7.20
N PHE A 21 -8.87 11.58 7.56
CA PHE A 21 -8.10 10.77 6.62
C PHE A 21 -8.91 10.38 5.37
N LYS A 22 -10.18 10.00 5.54
CA LYS A 22 -11.08 9.70 4.40
C LYS A 22 -11.29 10.92 3.50
N ASP A 23 -11.46 12.10 4.10
CA ASP A 23 -11.61 13.35 3.35
C ASP A 23 -10.32 13.70 2.60
N LEU A 24 -9.15 13.46 3.21
CA LEU A 24 -7.83 13.64 2.58
C LEU A 24 -7.65 12.75 1.35
N LEU A 25 -8.04 11.48 1.41
CA LEU A 25 -7.97 10.56 0.27
C LEU A 25 -8.88 11.03 -0.88
N ASN A 26 -10.08 11.52 -0.57
CA ASN A 26 -11.00 12.07 -1.57
C ASN A 26 -10.46 13.36 -2.22
N GLU A 27 -9.77 14.19 -1.45
CA GLU A 27 -9.17 15.43 -1.94
C GLU A 27 -7.92 15.14 -2.77
N GLN A 28 -7.06 14.23 -2.32
CA GLN A 28 -5.85 13.81 -3.01
C GLN A 28 -6.08 13.47 -4.48
N GLN A 29 -7.19 12.80 -4.81
CA GLN A 29 -7.54 12.43 -6.18
C GLN A 29 -7.83 13.63 -7.09
N LYS A 30 -8.16 14.79 -6.51
CA LYS A 30 -8.58 16.01 -7.23
C LYS A 30 -7.50 17.09 -7.21
N VAL A 31 -6.52 16.95 -6.36
CA VAL A 31 -5.50 17.96 -6.10
C VAL A 31 -4.45 17.96 -7.21
N ARG A 32 -4.16 19.18 -7.70
CA ARG A 32 -2.93 19.43 -8.46
C ARG A 32 -1.86 19.97 -7.51
N VAL A 33 -0.79 19.18 -7.33
CA VAL A 33 0.29 19.54 -6.42
C VAL A 33 0.94 20.85 -6.84
N LYS A 34 1.04 21.80 -5.90
CA LYS A 34 1.70 23.09 -6.11
C LYS A 34 3.22 22.91 -6.19
N LEU A 35 3.86 23.63 -7.12
CA LEU A 35 5.31 23.52 -7.31
C LEU A 35 6.11 23.93 -6.06
N GLY A 36 5.58 24.90 -5.30
CA GLY A 36 6.18 25.35 -4.04
C GLY A 36 6.23 24.23 -2.99
N LEU A 37 5.14 23.46 -2.83
CA LEU A 37 5.11 22.32 -1.93
C LEU A 37 6.16 21.27 -2.32
N ILE A 38 6.27 20.95 -3.60
CA ILE A 38 7.28 19.99 -4.08
C ILE A 38 8.69 20.50 -3.79
N ALA A 39 8.94 21.81 -3.99
CA ALA A 39 10.24 22.42 -3.72
C ALA A 39 10.63 22.35 -2.24
N VAL A 40 9.66 22.49 -1.34
CA VAL A 40 9.86 22.34 0.12
C VAL A 40 10.14 20.87 0.47
N ALA A 41 9.34 19.93 -0.01
CA ALA A 41 9.53 18.50 0.22
C ALA A 41 10.90 17.99 -0.28
N GLU A 42 11.40 18.57 -1.39
CA GLU A 42 12.73 18.24 -1.93
C GLU A 42 13.88 19.00 -1.24
N GLY A 43 13.60 19.81 -0.22
CA GLY A 43 14.60 20.60 0.50
C GLY A 43 15.28 21.70 -0.36
N LEU A 44 14.66 22.07 -1.48
CA LEU A 44 15.18 23.09 -2.40
C LEU A 44 14.76 24.51 -2.01
N MET A 45 13.69 24.63 -1.23
CA MET A 45 13.17 25.87 -0.67
C MET A 45 12.67 25.62 0.75
N THR A 46 12.67 26.67 1.57
CA THR A 46 11.93 26.65 2.84
C THR A 46 10.45 26.98 2.59
N GLN A 47 9.58 26.64 3.56
CA GLN A 47 8.15 27.00 3.50
C GLN A 47 7.97 28.53 3.36
N GLU A 48 8.78 29.32 4.11
CA GLU A 48 8.73 30.79 4.07
C GLU A 48 9.08 31.35 2.68
N GLU A 49 10.06 30.75 1.99
CA GLU A 49 10.43 31.13 0.62
C GLU A 49 9.33 30.78 -0.39
N ALA A 50 8.74 29.59 -0.26
CA ALA A 50 7.63 29.17 -1.11
C ALA A 50 6.41 30.08 -0.92
N ASP A 51 6.08 30.47 0.31
CA ASP A 51 4.98 31.38 0.62
C ASP A 51 5.22 32.78 0.06
N LYS A 52 6.46 33.30 0.13
CA LYS A 52 6.84 34.56 -0.51
C LYS A 52 6.64 34.53 -2.03
N VAL A 53 7.01 33.43 -2.70
CA VAL A 53 6.78 33.27 -4.13
C VAL A 53 5.29 33.18 -4.45
N ASN A 54 4.50 32.46 -3.66
CA ASN A 54 3.04 32.40 -3.82
C ASN A 54 2.39 33.78 -3.70
N GLN A 55 2.82 34.60 -2.72
CA GLN A 55 2.35 35.99 -2.58
C GLN A 55 2.72 36.84 -3.81
N LEU A 56 3.94 36.69 -4.32
CA LEU A 56 4.38 37.43 -5.52
C LEU A 56 3.59 37.02 -6.76
N GLN A 57 3.10 35.80 -6.88
CA GLN A 57 2.24 35.37 -7.99
C GLN A 57 0.99 36.24 -8.14
N THR A 58 0.39 36.66 -7.02
CA THR A 58 -0.83 37.48 -7.04
C THR A 58 -0.59 38.90 -7.56
N VAL A 59 0.65 39.35 -7.53
CA VAL A 59 1.05 40.74 -7.92
C VAL A 59 1.75 40.78 -9.27
N MET A 60 2.48 39.70 -9.63
CA MET A 60 3.38 39.71 -10.81
C MET A 60 2.76 39.04 -12.05
N ASP A 61 1.61 38.36 -11.93
CA ASP A 61 0.98 37.59 -13.01
C ASP A 61 1.95 36.63 -13.73
N LYS A 62 2.84 36.00 -12.98
CA LYS A 62 3.84 35.03 -13.45
C LYS A 62 3.63 33.65 -12.81
N ARG A 63 4.17 32.60 -13.44
CA ARG A 63 4.17 31.27 -12.86
C ARG A 63 5.10 31.18 -11.66
N PHE A 64 4.80 30.31 -10.70
CA PHE A 64 5.65 30.07 -9.52
C PHE A 64 7.12 29.82 -9.92
N GLY A 65 7.36 28.90 -10.88
CA GLY A 65 8.70 28.56 -11.33
C GLY A 65 9.48 29.76 -11.89
N ASP A 66 8.82 30.63 -12.67
CA ASP A 66 9.45 31.82 -13.28
C ASP A 66 9.86 32.80 -12.19
N ILE A 67 8.99 33.01 -11.17
CA ILE A 67 9.30 33.92 -10.04
C ILE A 67 10.41 33.34 -9.17
N ALA A 68 10.36 32.01 -8.89
CA ALA A 68 11.36 31.35 -8.07
C ALA A 68 12.77 31.43 -8.72
N VAL A 69 12.84 31.29 -10.05
CA VAL A 69 14.10 31.45 -10.79
C VAL A 69 14.55 32.92 -10.79
N GLU A 70 13.66 33.87 -11.05
CA GLU A 70 13.98 35.32 -11.06
C GLU A 70 14.47 35.81 -9.69
N LYS A 71 13.94 35.24 -8.60
CA LYS A 71 14.35 35.54 -7.21
C LYS A 71 15.57 34.73 -6.74
N GLY A 72 16.08 33.82 -7.56
CA GLY A 72 17.25 33.00 -7.24
C GLY A 72 17.01 31.89 -6.25
N TYR A 73 15.73 31.53 -5.95
CA TYR A 73 15.41 30.41 -5.09
C TYR A 73 15.60 29.06 -5.79
N LEU A 74 15.30 28.99 -7.10
CA LEU A 74 15.45 27.80 -7.93
C LEU A 74 16.20 28.11 -9.23
N THR A 75 16.78 27.08 -9.84
CA THR A 75 17.25 27.12 -11.22
C THR A 75 16.19 26.58 -12.18
N GLU A 76 16.27 26.89 -13.47
CA GLU A 76 15.36 26.34 -14.50
C GLU A 76 15.41 24.80 -14.54
N GLY A 77 16.59 24.20 -14.34
CA GLY A 77 16.74 22.73 -14.28
C GLY A 77 15.98 22.11 -13.11
N GLN A 78 16.04 22.77 -11.93
CA GLN A 78 15.28 22.33 -10.74
C GLN A 78 13.78 22.47 -10.99
N VAL A 79 13.29 23.58 -11.54
CA VAL A 79 11.87 23.76 -11.89
C VAL A 79 11.39 22.64 -12.82
N ASN A 80 12.16 22.31 -13.87
CA ASN A 80 11.82 21.22 -14.79
C ASN A 80 11.79 19.84 -14.09
N SER A 81 12.67 19.61 -13.14
CA SER A 81 12.69 18.38 -12.33
C SER A 81 11.45 18.29 -11.43
N LEU A 82 11.10 19.38 -10.74
CA LEU A 82 9.92 19.45 -9.86
C LEU A 82 8.61 19.23 -10.62
N LEU A 83 8.49 19.76 -11.84
CA LEU A 83 7.31 19.57 -12.70
C LEU A 83 7.05 18.10 -13.03
N LYS A 84 8.10 17.27 -13.13
CA LYS A 84 7.97 15.83 -13.38
C LYS A 84 7.41 15.07 -12.16
N LYS A 85 7.54 15.62 -10.96
CA LYS A 85 7.10 15.02 -9.70
C LYS A 85 5.65 15.34 -9.33
N GLN A 86 4.95 16.20 -10.06
CA GLN A 86 3.58 16.64 -9.74
C GLN A 86 2.54 15.51 -9.69
N GLY A 87 2.82 14.33 -10.25
CA GLY A 87 1.95 13.16 -10.20
C GLY A 87 2.22 12.18 -9.04
N ASN A 88 3.13 12.51 -8.12
CA ASN A 88 3.46 11.63 -7.00
C ASN A 88 2.35 11.62 -5.96
N ALA A 89 1.88 10.42 -5.55
CA ALA A 89 0.78 10.24 -4.61
C ALA A 89 1.10 10.79 -3.21
N TYR A 90 2.34 10.62 -2.73
CA TYR A 90 2.80 11.21 -1.47
C TYR A 90 2.67 12.75 -1.46
N LEU A 91 3.14 13.39 -2.52
CA LEU A 91 3.06 14.86 -2.64
C LEU A 91 1.61 15.36 -2.78
N ALA A 92 0.75 14.58 -3.43
CA ALA A 92 -0.68 14.89 -3.51
C ALA A 92 -1.35 14.78 -2.13
N PHE A 93 -0.97 13.78 -1.32
CA PHE A 93 -1.44 13.63 0.05
C PHE A 93 -0.94 14.76 0.95
N ALA A 94 0.34 15.13 0.86
CA ALA A 94 0.91 16.26 1.58
C ALA A 94 0.19 17.58 1.22
N GLN A 95 -0.13 17.79 -0.06
CA GLN A 95 -0.91 18.95 -0.49
C GLN A 95 -2.33 18.96 0.05
N ALA A 96 -2.98 17.79 0.16
CA ALA A 96 -4.32 17.69 0.76
C ALA A 96 -4.28 18.04 2.26
N LEU A 97 -3.26 17.58 3.00
CA LEU A 97 -3.05 17.95 4.42
C LEU A 97 -2.90 19.47 4.59
N GLU A 98 -2.12 20.11 3.72
CA GLU A 98 -1.91 21.57 3.77
C GLU A 98 -3.18 22.34 3.39
N ASN A 99 -3.91 21.92 2.37
CA ASN A 99 -5.17 22.53 1.94
C ASN A 99 -6.22 22.51 3.05
N GLN A 100 -6.31 21.41 3.80
CA GLN A 100 -7.22 21.27 4.94
C GLN A 100 -6.68 21.93 6.22
N GLN A 101 -5.52 22.58 6.16
CA GLN A 101 -4.87 23.23 7.29
C GLN A 101 -4.61 22.30 8.48
N LEU A 102 -4.43 21.01 8.22
CA LEU A 102 -4.14 20.01 9.24
C LEU A 102 -2.64 19.99 9.58
N MET A 103 -1.80 20.14 8.56
CA MET A 103 -0.35 19.99 8.70
C MET A 103 0.39 20.64 7.52
N THR A 104 1.54 21.26 7.78
CA THR A 104 2.44 21.70 6.72
C THR A 104 3.33 20.55 6.25
N VAL A 105 3.94 20.68 5.06
CA VAL A 105 4.92 19.71 4.56
C VAL A 105 6.08 19.50 5.54
N GLU A 106 6.60 20.59 6.12
CA GLU A 106 7.71 20.53 7.08
C GLU A 106 7.31 19.72 8.35
N GLN A 107 6.08 19.90 8.85
CA GLN A 107 5.56 19.11 9.97
C GLN A 107 5.40 17.64 9.59
N LEU A 108 4.89 17.35 8.39
CA LEU A 108 4.76 15.98 7.88
C LEU A 108 6.12 15.29 7.80
N GLU A 109 7.13 15.96 7.22
CA GLU A 109 8.50 15.43 7.13
C GLU A 109 9.09 15.13 8.52
N GLN A 110 8.80 15.95 9.53
CA GLN A 110 9.24 15.69 10.89
C GLN A 110 8.58 14.41 11.46
N TYR A 111 7.27 14.21 11.25
CA TYR A 111 6.58 12.99 11.68
C TYR A 111 7.05 11.75 10.90
N LEU A 112 7.44 11.90 9.65
CA LEU A 112 8.02 10.81 8.87
C LEU A 112 9.43 10.44 9.35
N LEU A 113 10.20 11.39 9.85
CA LEU A 113 11.47 11.08 10.55
C LEU A 113 11.20 10.26 11.80
N ASP A 114 10.19 10.61 12.60
CA ASP A 114 9.79 9.84 13.78
C ASP A 114 9.33 8.42 13.39
N TYR A 115 8.50 8.30 12.34
CA TYR A 115 8.08 7.01 11.78
C TYR A 115 9.26 6.15 11.37
N ARG A 116 10.24 6.74 10.69
CA ARG A 116 11.47 6.08 10.27
C ARG A 116 12.22 5.50 11.47
N PHE A 117 12.45 6.30 12.52
CA PHE A 117 13.17 5.86 13.72
C PHE A 117 12.40 4.78 14.50
N GLU A 118 11.09 4.94 14.67
CA GLU A 118 10.24 3.97 15.38
C GLU A 118 10.18 2.61 14.68
N ASN A 119 10.24 2.59 13.37
CA ASN A 119 10.19 1.36 12.56
C ASN A 119 11.57 0.83 12.15
N HIS A 120 12.67 1.46 12.61
CA HIS A 120 14.06 1.10 12.29
C HIS A 120 14.35 1.11 10.77
N LEU A 121 13.76 2.06 10.03
CA LEU A 121 13.91 2.19 8.60
C LEU A 121 15.14 3.02 8.25
N THR A 122 15.72 2.76 7.08
CA THR A 122 16.77 3.57 6.48
C THR A 122 16.21 4.80 5.74
N ALA A 123 17.05 5.71 5.30
CA ALA A 123 16.61 6.81 4.43
C ALA A 123 16.11 6.27 3.08
N SER A 124 16.77 5.24 2.52
CA SER A 124 16.33 4.60 1.28
C SER A 124 14.95 3.96 1.40
N ASP A 125 14.64 3.33 2.55
CA ASP A 125 13.31 2.75 2.78
C ASP A 125 12.23 3.83 2.77
N MET A 126 12.53 5.03 3.30
CA MET A 126 11.59 6.16 3.24
C MET A 126 11.40 6.68 1.80
N ASP A 127 12.47 6.75 1.01
CA ASP A 127 12.38 7.09 -0.42
C ASP A 127 11.54 6.05 -1.18
N ASP A 128 11.68 4.77 -0.83
CA ASP A 128 10.90 3.68 -1.40
C ASP A 128 9.42 3.78 -1.02
N ILE A 129 9.09 4.08 0.22
CA ILE A 129 7.71 4.33 0.67
C ILE A 129 7.11 5.55 -0.06
N GLN A 130 7.84 6.66 -0.16
CA GLN A 130 7.38 7.87 -0.84
C GLN A 130 7.25 7.70 -2.36
N SER A 131 7.88 6.68 -2.95
CA SER A 131 7.76 6.38 -4.38
C SER A 131 6.37 5.87 -4.79
N ASP A 132 5.59 5.36 -3.84
CA ASP A 132 4.28 4.68 -4.04
C ASP A 132 4.35 3.45 -4.99
N ASP A 133 5.53 2.85 -5.12
CA ASP A 133 5.76 1.67 -5.94
C ASP A 133 5.71 0.40 -5.08
N VAL A 134 4.76 -0.50 -5.37
CA VAL A 134 4.56 -1.75 -4.61
C VAL A 134 5.84 -2.59 -4.55
N ASP A 135 6.57 -2.70 -5.65
CA ASP A 135 7.75 -3.56 -5.73
C ASP A 135 8.95 -3.00 -4.94
N ARG A 136 8.94 -1.70 -4.66
CA ARG A 136 9.91 -1.03 -3.79
C ARG A 136 9.47 -1.03 -2.32
N ILE A 137 8.18 -0.85 -2.07
CA ILE A 137 7.61 -0.77 -0.72
C ILE A 137 7.54 -2.14 -0.05
N LEU A 138 7.05 -3.16 -0.77
CA LEU A 138 6.77 -4.46 -0.18
C LEU A 138 7.98 -5.12 0.54
N PRO A 139 9.21 -5.10 -0.01
CA PRO A 139 10.38 -5.67 0.66
C PRO A 139 10.64 -5.12 2.06
N ILE A 140 10.25 -3.86 2.33
CA ILE A 140 10.42 -3.20 3.65
C ILE A 140 9.57 -3.90 4.73
N PHE A 141 8.44 -4.48 4.33
CA PHE A 141 7.51 -5.15 5.23
C PHE A 141 7.71 -6.66 5.33
N LEU A 142 8.59 -7.23 4.50
CA LEU A 142 8.89 -8.66 4.49
C LEU A 142 10.11 -9.00 5.36
N PRO A 143 10.18 -10.21 5.95
CA PRO A 143 11.38 -10.71 6.59
C PRO A 143 12.55 -10.84 5.61
N ILE A 144 13.80 -10.78 6.09
CA ILE A 144 15.02 -10.86 5.26
C ILE A 144 15.07 -12.16 4.42
N GLU A 145 14.51 -13.26 4.92
CA GLU A 145 14.53 -14.59 4.27
C GLU A 145 13.28 -14.85 3.42
N SER A 146 12.71 -13.82 2.79
CA SER A 146 11.43 -13.89 2.09
C SER A 146 11.52 -13.93 0.56
N ASP A 147 12.69 -14.03 -0.02
CA ASP A 147 12.90 -13.97 -1.48
C ASP A 147 11.96 -14.88 -2.28
N LYS A 148 11.74 -16.11 -1.79
CA LYS A 148 10.85 -17.09 -2.44
C LYS A 148 9.36 -16.67 -2.42
N TYR A 149 8.96 -15.72 -1.60
CA TYR A 149 7.57 -15.28 -1.43
C TYR A 149 7.28 -13.94 -2.11
N ILE A 150 8.31 -13.13 -2.40
CA ILE A 150 8.16 -11.73 -2.80
C ILE A 150 7.35 -11.56 -4.09
N GLY A 151 7.57 -12.42 -5.08
CA GLY A 151 6.86 -12.38 -6.36
C GLY A 151 5.37 -12.61 -6.21
N MET A 152 5.00 -13.60 -5.38
CA MET A 152 3.61 -13.92 -5.09
C MET A 152 2.93 -12.85 -4.23
N ALA A 153 3.59 -12.41 -3.17
CA ALA A 153 3.10 -11.33 -2.29
C ALA A 153 2.89 -10.02 -3.08
N GLY A 154 3.83 -9.66 -3.97
CA GLY A 154 3.69 -8.49 -4.85
C GLY A 154 2.52 -8.61 -5.82
N THR A 155 2.31 -9.79 -6.41
CA THR A 155 1.16 -10.04 -7.29
C THR A 155 -0.15 -9.92 -6.53
N ALA A 156 -0.21 -10.45 -5.29
CA ALA A 156 -1.40 -10.35 -4.44
C ALA A 156 -1.71 -8.88 -4.10
N VAL A 157 -0.74 -8.12 -3.59
CA VAL A 157 -0.94 -6.72 -3.23
C VAL A 157 -1.40 -5.89 -4.44
N ARG A 158 -0.72 -6.01 -5.60
CA ARG A 158 -1.12 -5.30 -6.83
C ARG A 158 -2.52 -5.69 -7.31
N THR A 159 -2.92 -6.95 -7.14
CA THR A 159 -4.26 -7.40 -7.54
C THR A 159 -5.33 -6.88 -6.58
N LEU A 160 -5.07 -6.93 -5.27
CA LEU A 160 -5.96 -6.34 -4.27
C LEU A 160 -6.15 -4.83 -4.49
N MET A 161 -5.07 -4.10 -4.82
CA MET A 161 -5.17 -2.67 -5.17
C MET A 161 -6.05 -2.40 -6.40
N ARG A 162 -6.04 -3.27 -7.39
CA ARG A 162 -6.84 -3.10 -8.62
C ARG A 162 -8.28 -3.55 -8.48
N CYS A 163 -8.51 -4.62 -7.72
CA CYS A 163 -9.80 -5.31 -7.72
C CYS A 163 -10.63 -5.07 -6.45
N VAL A 164 -10.01 -4.59 -5.37
CA VAL A 164 -10.68 -4.42 -4.08
C VAL A 164 -10.59 -2.97 -3.59
N ASP A 165 -9.37 -2.48 -3.33
CA ASP A 165 -9.19 -1.14 -2.75
C ASP A 165 -7.84 -0.55 -3.20
N SER A 166 -7.86 0.59 -3.89
CA SER A 166 -6.63 1.28 -4.34
C SER A 166 -5.71 1.68 -3.19
N GLU A 167 -6.24 1.80 -1.97
CA GLU A 167 -5.54 2.22 -0.76
C GLU A 167 -5.04 1.05 0.10
N VAL A 168 -4.99 -0.16 -0.46
CA VAL A 168 -4.37 -1.34 0.18
C VAL A 168 -2.92 -1.05 0.55
N TYR A 169 -2.52 -1.47 1.76
CA TYR A 169 -1.12 -1.41 2.19
C TYR A 169 -0.74 -2.63 3.06
N PRO A 170 0.52 -3.08 2.98
CA PRO A 170 1.01 -4.21 3.75
C PRO A 170 1.32 -3.82 5.20
N GLY A 171 1.14 -4.77 6.11
CA GLY A 171 1.73 -4.74 7.44
C GLY A 171 3.03 -5.54 7.50
N LYS A 172 3.68 -5.54 8.66
CA LYS A 172 4.90 -6.32 8.89
C LYS A 172 4.60 -7.81 8.80
N ALA A 173 5.16 -8.48 7.80
CA ALA A 173 4.98 -9.90 7.58
C ALA A 173 5.88 -10.73 8.52
N VAL A 174 5.44 -11.96 8.77
CA VAL A 174 6.19 -12.95 9.55
C VAL A 174 6.20 -14.29 8.83
N ILE A 175 7.23 -15.10 9.10
CA ILE A 175 7.29 -16.49 8.65
C ILE A 175 7.01 -17.38 9.87
N VAL A 176 5.92 -18.14 9.82
CA VAL A 176 5.44 -18.98 10.93
C VAL A 176 4.90 -20.30 10.42
N SER A 177 4.67 -21.25 11.35
CA SER A 177 4.05 -22.54 11.05
C SER A 177 2.53 -22.55 11.23
N ASN A 178 1.97 -21.57 11.94
CA ASN A 178 0.53 -21.44 12.11
C ASN A 178 0.12 -19.97 12.34
N VAL A 179 -1.12 -19.66 12.03
CA VAL A 179 -1.78 -18.39 12.31
C VAL A 179 -3.22 -18.64 12.73
N ALA A 180 -3.66 -18.00 13.80
CA ALA A 180 -5.04 -18.06 14.25
C ALA A 180 -5.96 -17.34 13.25
N ALA A 181 -7.06 -17.98 12.89
CA ALA A 181 -8.08 -17.41 12.01
C ALA A 181 -9.42 -18.10 12.25
N ASP A 182 -10.52 -17.37 12.10
CA ASP A 182 -11.88 -17.92 12.19
C ASP A 182 -12.38 -18.42 10.83
N ASN A 183 -11.83 -17.84 9.75
CA ASN A 183 -12.23 -18.14 8.37
C ASN A 183 -11.00 -18.10 7.46
N ALA A 184 -10.97 -18.99 6.47
CA ALA A 184 -9.92 -19.01 5.46
C ALA A 184 -10.39 -19.58 4.12
N ALA A 185 -9.77 -19.08 3.05
CA ALA A 185 -9.76 -19.70 1.73
C ALA A 185 -8.30 -19.90 1.31
N ILE A 186 -7.99 -21.05 0.73
CA ILE A 186 -6.65 -21.39 0.22
C ILE A 186 -6.75 -21.94 -1.20
N GLN A 187 -5.70 -21.79 -1.97
CA GLN A 187 -5.59 -22.42 -3.30
C GLN A 187 -4.16 -22.88 -3.54
N LYS A 188 -4.01 -24.13 -3.94
CA LYS A 188 -2.72 -24.73 -4.32
C LYS A 188 -2.48 -24.59 -5.82
N MET A 189 -1.24 -24.32 -6.17
CA MET A 189 -0.71 -24.41 -7.52
C MET A 189 0.35 -25.52 -7.58
N GLU A 190 0.10 -26.55 -8.36
CA GLU A 190 1.05 -27.63 -8.57
C GLU A 190 2.11 -27.25 -9.59
N GLY A 191 3.37 -27.58 -9.27
CA GLY A 191 4.52 -27.28 -10.12
C GLY A 191 5.83 -27.56 -9.41
N SER A 192 6.93 -27.06 -9.96
CA SER A 192 8.25 -27.15 -9.34
C SER A 192 8.92 -25.76 -9.39
N PRO A 193 8.92 -25.02 -8.27
CA PRO A 193 8.31 -25.33 -6.99
C PRO A 193 6.77 -25.30 -7.00
N SER A 194 6.10 -26.01 -6.05
CA SER A 194 4.68 -25.85 -5.79
C SER A 194 4.44 -24.60 -4.92
N VAL A 195 3.28 -23.96 -5.06
CA VAL A 195 2.93 -22.77 -4.26
C VAL A 195 1.50 -22.91 -3.76
N THR A 196 1.31 -22.71 -2.46
CA THR A 196 -0.02 -22.62 -1.86
C THR A 196 -0.23 -21.20 -1.33
N CYS A 197 -1.34 -20.57 -1.71
CA CYS A 197 -1.71 -19.25 -1.25
C CYS A 197 -3.05 -19.28 -0.53
N GLY A 198 -3.29 -18.31 0.34
CA GLY A 198 -4.56 -18.19 1.03
C GLY A 198 -4.84 -16.79 1.53
N MET A 199 -6.08 -16.58 1.93
CA MET A 199 -6.55 -15.43 2.68
C MET A 199 -7.26 -15.92 3.93
N ALA A 200 -6.88 -15.38 5.09
CA ALA A 200 -7.40 -15.81 6.38
C ALA A 200 -7.59 -14.63 7.33
N GLY A 201 -8.55 -14.73 8.26
CA GLY A 201 -8.77 -13.68 9.24
C GLY A 201 -10.01 -13.91 10.11
N SER A 202 -10.27 -12.95 11.02
CA SER A 202 -11.43 -12.94 11.92
C SER A 202 -12.75 -12.50 11.26
N GLY A 203 -12.71 -11.91 10.07
CA GLY A 203 -13.91 -11.63 9.30
C GLY A 203 -13.90 -10.30 8.54
N ASP A 204 -13.70 -9.16 9.20
CA ASP A 204 -13.94 -7.84 8.60
C ASP A 204 -13.17 -7.61 7.28
N GLY A 205 -11.89 -7.98 7.23
CA GLY A 205 -11.08 -7.85 6.02
C GLY A 205 -11.50 -8.79 4.90
N LEU A 206 -11.85 -10.05 5.25
CA LEU A 206 -12.38 -11.03 4.29
C LEU A 206 -13.74 -10.58 3.74
N LEU A 207 -14.62 -10.13 4.63
CA LEU A 207 -15.96 -9.65 4.28
C LEU A 207 -15.91 -8.44 3.33
N TYR A 208 -15.03 -7.48 3.64
CA TYR A 208 -14.80 -6.33 2.79
C TYR A 208 -14.27 -6.73 1.39
N ALA A 209 -13.24 -7.58 1.36
CA ALA A 209 -12.65 -8.05 0.10
C ALA A 209 -13.66 -8.85 -0.74
N ALA A 210 -14.42 -9.76 -0.11
CA ALA A 210 -15.47 -10.53 -0.77
C ALA A 210 -16.55 -9.64 -1.35
N SER A 211 -17.07 -8.68 -0.54
CA SER A 211 -18.17 -7.81 -0.98
C SER A 211 -17.78 -6.91 -2.14
N VAL A 212 -16.57 -6.34 -2.11
CA VAL A 212 -16.11 -5.47 -3.20
C VAL A 212 -15.80 -6.28 -4.46
N PHE A 213 -15.09 -7.40 -4.34
CA PHE A 213 -14.72 -8.22 -5.49
C PHE A 213 -15.94 -8.92 -6.10
N GLY A 214 -16.82 -9.50 -5.28
CA GLY A 214 -18.05 -10.17 -5.71
C GLY A 214 -19.14 -9.19 -6.18
N GLN A 215 -18.96 -7.87 -5.94
CA GLN A 215 -19.97 -6.84 -6.23
C GLN A 215 -21.33 -7.15 -5.55
N GLU A 216 -21.27 -7.75 -4.39
CA GLU A 216 -22.42 -8.16 -3.58
C GLU A 216 -22.17 -7.80 -2.11
N GLU A 217 -23.19 -7.39 -1.37
CA GLU A 217 -23.08 -7.08 0.06
C GLU A 217 -23.24 -8.36 0.89
N PHE A 218 -22.15 -8.83 1.47
CA PHE A 218 -22.16 -9.91 2.44
C PHE A 218 -22.23 -9.33 3.86
N LEU A 219 -23.16 -9.85 4.68
CA LEU A 219 -23.34 -9.40 6.08
C LEU A 219 -22.50 -10.21 7.07
N GLU A 220 -22.05 -11.40 6.68
CA GLU A 220 -21.21 -12.30 7.47
C GLU A 220 -20.32 -13.13 6.55
N VAL A 221 -19.23 -13.68 7.10
CA VAL A 221 -18.35 -14.57 6.34
C VAL A 221 -18.99 -15.96 6.31
N ASN A 222 -19.76 -16.23 5.28
CA ASN A 222 -20.38 -17.52 4.96
C ASN A 222 -19.65 -18.18 3.78
N GLU A 223 -20.19 -19.32 3.30
CA GLU A 223 -19.63 -20.05 2.16
C GLU A 223 -19.62 -19.21 0.88
N ASP A 224 -20.66 -18.41 0.61
CA ASP A 224 -20.73 -17.55 -0.58
C ASP A 224 -19.66 -16.44 -0.54
N ALA A 225 -19.46 -15.83 0.63
CA ALA A 225 -18.40 -14.84 0.81
C ALA A 225 -17.00 -15.45 0.63
N LEU A 226 -16.78 -16.70 1.13
CA LEU A 226 -15.51 -17.40 0.94
C LEU A 226 -15.32 -17.92 -0.49
N ASP A 227 -16.39 -18.24 -1.20
CA ASP A 227 -16.32 -18.55 -2.63
C ASP A 227 -15.84 -17.32 -3.43
N ALA A 228 -16.35 -16.13 -3.14
CA ALA A 228 -15.85 -14.88 -3.72
C ALA A 228 -14.36 -14.63 -3.41
N ILE A 229 -13.89 -14.97 -2.20
CA ILE A 229 -12.46 -14.93 -1.86
C ILE A 229 -11.68 -16.00 -2.64
N GLY A 230 -12.24 -17.20 -2.84
CA GLY A 230 -11.67 -18.25 -3.67
C GLY A 230 -11.46 -17.79 -5.13
N GLU A 231 -12.44 -17.11 -5.69
CA GLU A 231 -12.34 -16.52 -7.04
C GLU A 231 -11.31 -15.39 -7.11
N LEU A 232 -11.19 -14.57 -6.07
CA LEU A 232 -10.13 -13.56 -5.97
C LEU A 232 -8.74 -14.22 -5.91
N LEU A 233 -8.58 -15.31 -5.12
CA LEU A 233 -7.35 -16.10 -5.09
C LEU A 233 -7.04 -16.70 -6.48
N ASN A 234 -8.05 -17.21 -7.16
CA ASN A 234 -7.92 -17.76 -8.51
C ASN A 234 -7.39 -16.70 -9.50
N CYS A 235 -7.89 -15.46 -9.41
CA CYS A 235 -7.36 -14.32 -10.17
C CYS A 235 -5.90 -14.02 -9.84
N ILE A 236 -5.53 -13.95 -8.57
CA ILE A 236 -4.16 -13.67 -8.11
C ILE A 236 -3.22 -14.76 -8.58
N ASN A 237 -3.57 -16.03 -8.36
CA ASN A 237 -2.78 -17.19 -8.72
C ASN A 237 -2.60 -17.34 -10.22
N GLY A 238 -3.65 -17.07 -11.02
CA GLY A 238 -3.58 -17.07 -12.47
C GLY A 238 -2.62 -16.00 -13.01
N LEU A 239 -2.60 -14.81 -12.42
CA LEU A 239 -1.65 -13.76 -12.78
C LEU A 239 -0.21 -14.16 -12.42
N TYR A 240 -0.01 -14.74 -11.24
CA TYR A 240 1.31 -15.21 -10.82
C TYR A 240 1.80 -16.35 -11.69
N ALA A 241 0.99 -17.38 -11.94
CA ALA A 241 1.33 -18.50 -12.83
C ALA A 241 1.69 -18.02 -14.24
N SER A 242 0.93 -17.05 -14.78
CA SER A 242 1.24 -16.41 -16.07
C SER A 242 2.57 -15.67 -16.06
N SER A 243 2.93 -15.04 -14.94
CA SER A 243 4.20 -14.32 -14.80
C SER A 243 5.38 -15.28 -14.81
N VAL A 244 5.36 -16.30 -13.93
CA VAL A 244 6.48 -17.26 -13.81
C VAL A 244 6.59 -18.20 -15.00
N SER A 245 5.50 -18.40 -15.75
CA SER A 245 5.54 -19.17 -17.02
C SER A 245 6.45 -18.53 -18.06
N LYS A 246 6.57 -17.21 -18.08
CA LYS A 246 7.50 -16.49 -18.97
C LYS A 246 8.96 -16.75 -18.60
N GLU A 247 9.21 -17.15 -17.35
CA GLU A 247 10.52 -17.50 -16.81
C GLU A 247 10.80 -19.01 -16.88
N GLY A 248 9.87 -19.79 -17.46
CA GLY A 248 10.00 -21.22 -17.67
C GLY A 248 9.40 -22.11 -16.58
N THR A 249 8.74 -21.53 -15.55
CA THR A 249 8.06 -22.29 -14.50
C THR A 249 6.59 -22.49 -14.86
N SER A 250 6.12 -23.74 -14.90
CA SER A 250 4.71 -24.07 -15.14
C SER A 250 4.02 -24.38 -13.81
N LEU A 251 2.91 -23.71 -13.56
CA LEU A 251 2.05 -23.92 -12.39
C LEU A 251 0.64 -24.26 -12.86
N GLU A 252 0.06 -25.33 -12.32
CA GLU A 252 -1.34 -25.73 -12.55
C GLU A 252 -2.17 -25.39 -11.31
N LEU A 253 -3.22 -24.60 -11.50
CA LEU A 253 -4.11 -24.18 -10.40
C LEU A 253 -5.07 -25.31 -10.07
N LEU A 254 -5.13 -25.71 -8.80
CA LEU A 254 -6.17 -26.57 -8.29
C LEU A 254 -7.39 -25.75 -7.86
N PRO A 255 -8.58 -26.36 -7.68
CA PRO A 255 -9.74 -25.66 -7.12
C PRO A 255 -9.42 -25.05 -5.75
N PRO A 256 -9.96 -23.86 -5.40
CA PRO A 256 -9.81 -23.30 -4.08
C PRO A 256 -10.57 -24.14 -3.04
N GLU A 257 -10.03 -24.19 -1.83
CA GLU A 257 -10.66 -24.77 -0.63
C GLU A 257 -10.92 -23.66 0.37
N PHE A 258 -12.08 -23.68 1.02
CA PHE A 258 -12.42 -22.68 2.03
C PHE A 258 -13.24 -23.26 3.17
N LYS A 259 -13.15 -22.63 4.35
CA LYS A 259 -13.84 -23.07 5.55
C LYS A 259 -14.07 -21.92 6.52
N THR A 260 -15.25 -21.92 7.14
CA THR A 260 -15.64 -21.03 8.24
C THR A 260 -15.52 -21.74 9.58
N GLY A 261 -15.46 -20.98 10.67
CA GLY A 261 -15.45 -21.52 12.04
C GLY A 261 -14.23 -22.38 12.36
N ILE A 262 -13.09 -22.05 11.76
CA ILE A 262 -11.81 -22.70 12.01
C ILE A 262 -11.14 -22.14 13.28
N LYS A 263 -10.01 -22.70 13.67
CA LYS A 263 -9.18 -22.18 14.77
C LYS A 263 -7.87 -21.60 14.29
N GLU A 264 -7.30 -22.22 13.25
CA GLU A 264 -6.01 -21.84 12.72
C GLU A 264 -5.82 -22.33 11.29
N VAL A 265 -4.88 -21.69 10.61
CA VAL A 265 -4.28 -22.17 9.37
C VAL A 265 -2.84 -22.56 9.66
N SER A 266 -2.38 -23.70 9.17
CA SER A 266 -1.05 -24.25 9.47
C SER A 266 -0.32 -24.76 8.25
N GLY A 267 1.02 -24.72 8.29
CA GLY A 267 1.98 -25.26 7.32
C GLY A 267 3.35 -25.39 8.00
N LYS A 268 4.38 -25.91 7.34
CA LYS A 268 5.71 -26.00 7.95
C LYS A 268 6.35 -24.61 8.02
N GLU A 269 6.29 -23.88 6.92
CA GLU A 269 6.87 -22.56 6.76
C GLU A 269 5.98 -21.71 5.84
N MET A 270 5.32 -20.74 6.41
CA MET A 270 4.31 -19.94 5.74
C MET A 270 4.58 -18.46 5.99
N LEU A 271 4.69 -17.66 4.92
CA LEU A 271 4.66 -16.22 5.02
C LEU A 271 3.22 -15.79 5.36
N VAL A 272 3.07 -15.01 6.40
CA VAL A 272 1.82 -14.34 6.78
C VAL A 272 2.02 -12.85 6.60
N LEU A 273 1.37 -12.29 5.59
CA LEU A 273 1.40 -10.87 5.26
C LEU A 273 0.06 -10.23 5.67
N PRO A 274 0.03 -9.43 6.75
CA PRO A 274 -1.14 -8.62 7.05
C PRO A 274 -1.37 -7.61 5.91
N VAL A 275 -2.59 -7.54 5.41
CA VAL A 275 -2.99 -6.60 4.36
C VAL A 275 -4.16 -5.78 4.89
N TYR A 276 -3.95 -4.47 4.94
CA TYR A 276 -4.92 -3.50 5.43
C TYR A 276 -5.68 -2.87 4.25
N MET A 277 -7.00 -2.72 4.41
CA MET A 277 -7.90 -2.11 3.44
C MET A 277 -9.14 -1.55 4.14
N ASN A 278 -9.55 -0.36 3.83
CA ASN A 278 -10.73 0.32 4.41
C ASN A 278 -10.83 0.22 5.94
N GLY A 279 -9.69 0.28 6.65
CA GLY A 279 -9.63 0.16 8.11
C GLY A 279 -9.79 -1.25 8.68
N SER A 280 -9.89 -2.27 7.81
CA SER A 280 -9.94 -3.69 8.15
C SER A 280 -8.63 -4.38 7.77
N CYS A 281 -8.43 -5.63 8.24
CA CYS A 281 -7.22 -6.40 7.95
C CYS A 281 -7.58 -7.85 7.63
N LEU A 282 -6.90 -8.40 6.63
CA LEU A 282 -6.82 -9.84 6.40
C LEU A 282 -5.35 -10.27 6.33
N ASN A 283 -5.09 -11.55 6.52
CA ASN A 283 -3.78 -12.14 6.33
C ASN A 283 -3.71 -12.81 4.96
N PHE A 284 -2.80 -12.35 4.10
CA PHE A 284 -2.44 -13.10 2.90
C PHE A 284 -1.34 -14.11 3.25
N LEU A 285 -1.54 -15.35 2.88
CA LEU A 285 -0.70 -16.49 3.23
C LEU A 285 -0.01 -17.03 1.98
N VAL A 286 1.27 -17.36 2.11
CA VAL A 286 2.04 -18.02 1.02
C VAL A 286 2.93 -19.10 1.59
N SER A 287 2.88 -20.31 1.04
CA SER A 287 3.85 -21.37 1.26
C SER A 287 4.43 -21.87 -0.06
N VAL A 288 5.71 -22.23 -0.07
CA VAL A 288 6.44 -22.74 -1.24
C VAL A 288 7.00 -24.12 -0.91
N ASP A 289 6.73 -25.12 -1.77
CA ASP A 289 7.06 -26.54 -1.59
C ASP A 289 6.49 -27.15 -0.30
N ASP A 290 5.39 -26.58 0.20
CA ASP A 290 4.69 -27.07 1.37
C ASP A 290 3.19 -26.75 1.25
N ASP A 291 2.35 -27.58 1.90
CA ASP A 291 0.92 -27.40 1.90
C ASP A 291 0.49 -26.54 3.09
N ILE A 292 -0.59 -25.76 2.87
CA ILE A 292 -1.31 -25.05 3.91
C ILE A 292 -2.58 -25.85 4.24
N GLU A 293 -2.86 -26.05 5.52
CA GLU A 293 -4.03 -26.79 6.03
C GLU A 293 -4.93 -25.87 6.84
N ILE A 294 -6.23 -26.00 6.64
CA ILE A 294 -7.28 -25.27 7.40
C ILE A 294 -7.79 -26.18 8.53
N LYS A 295 -7.58 -25.79 9.79
CA LYS A 295 -7.90 -26.60 10.99
C LYS A 295 -8.95 -26.00 11.90
#